data_1515b1ebfe7a8d52e9f901d022cb864a
#
_entry.id   1515b1ebfe7a8d52e9f901d022cb864a
#
_cell.length_a   1.000
_cell.length_b   1.000
_cell.length_c   1.000
_cell.angle_alpha   90.00
_cell.angle_beta   90.00
_cell.angle_gamma   90.00
#
_symmetry.space_group_name_H-M   'P 1'
#
loop_
_entity.id
_entity.type
_entity.pdbx_description
1 polymer ?
#
loop_
_entity_poly.entity_id
_entity_poly.type
_entity_poly.pdbx_seq_one_letter_code
_entity_poly.pdbx_strand_id
1 'polypeptide(L)'
;MLQVLDSIGGFTLAVGHYLRGKPFGLKLGAIARARIAVQQKLLLLQTADELNIPSSSTKPKPNIYECCRLTALIYGVGVVFPVPNSHSVLQELVRRLMVAIGVLDIRSFGVELGGVLLWMLVLGGIAALDIPERHWFASQLAWVVGRLGIDDWGCVEDILGSFL
;
A
#
# COMPACT_ATOMS: atom_id res chain seq x y z
N MET A 1 -2.66 -8.92 8.84
CA MET A 1 -2.07 -8.11 7.78
C MET A 1 -1.60 -8.95 6.60
N LEU A 2 -0.71 -9.94 6.75
CA LEU A 2 -0.20 -10.76 5.64
C LEU A 2 -1.31 -11.35 4.76
N GLN A 3 -2.33 -11.97 5.34
CA GLN A 3 -3.46 -12.54 4.59
C GLN A 3 -4.23 -11.50 3.75
N VAL A 4 -4.21 -10.23 4.14
CA VAL A 4 -4.83 -9.14 3.37
C VAL A 4 -3.95 -8.79 2.18
N LEU A 5 -2.63 -8.67 2.39
CA LEU A 5 -1.66 -8.41 1.31
C LEU A 5 -1.68 -9.55 0.28
N ASP A 6 -1.67 -10.82 0.72
CA ASP A 6 -1.81 -11.98 -0.17
C ASP A 6 -3.10 -11.93 -1.01
N SER A 7 -4.20 -11.47 -0.38
CA SER A 7 -5.49 -11.36 -1.08
C SER A 7 -5.49 -10.22 -2.10
N ILE A 8 -4.83 -9.11 -1.78
CA ILE A 8 -4.62 -7.98 -2.70
C ILE A 8 -3.77 -8.43 -3.89
N GLY A 9 -2.63 -9.08 -3.62
CA GLY A 9 -1.74 -9.60 -4.66
C GLY A 9 -2.44 -10.59 -5.59
N GLY A 10 -3.14 -11.56 -5.02
CA GLY A 10 -3.92 -12.52 -5.80
C GLY A 10 -5.00 -11.87 -6.67
N PHE A 11 -5.68 -10.83 -6.17
CA PHE A 11 -6.65 -10.07 -6.93
C PHE A 11 -5.98 -9.28 -8.07
N THR A 12 -4.88 -8.59 -7.80
CA THR A 12 -4.13 -7.79 -8.79
C THR A 12 -3.61 -8.66 -9.93
N LEU A 13 -3.02 -9.82 -9.59
CA LEU A 13 -2.58 -10.79 -10.58
C LEU A 13 -3.74 -11.30 -11.45
N ALA A 14 -4.88 -11.63 -10.84
CA ALA A 14 -6.06 -12.11 -11.56
C ALA A 14 -6.59 -11.06 -12.56
N VAL A 15 -6.65 -9.78 -12.14
CA VAL A 15 -7.03 -8.67 -13.02
C VAL A 15 -6.00 -8.45 -14.13
N GLY A 16 -4.70 -8.47 -13.79
CA GLY A 16 -3.62 -8.32 -14.77
C GLY A 16 -3.65 -9.41 -15.84
N HIS A 17 -3.87 -10.66 -15.47
CA HIS A 17 -4.03 -11.76 -16.42
C HIS A 17 -5.27 -11.60 -17.31
N TYR A 18 -6.38 -11.20 -16.74
CA TYR A 18 -7.61 -10.95 -17.48
C TYR A 18 -7.44 -9.83 -18.52
N LEU A 19 -6.83 -8.70 -18.14
CA LEU A 19 -6.60 -7.55 -19.03
C LEU A 19 -5.61 -7.85 -20.15
N ARG A 20 -4.64 -8.74 -19.92
CA ARG A 20 -3.66 -9.17 -20.94
C ARG A 20 -4.21 -10.27 -21.87
N GLY A 21 -5.48 -10.65 -21.75
CA GLY A 21 -6.11 -11.68 -22.58
C GLY A 21 -5.48 -13.08 -22.42
N LYS A 22 -4.74 -13.32 -21.35
CA LYS A 22 -4.17 -14.64 -21.09
C LYS A 22 -5.26 -15.61 -20.65
N PRO A 23 -5.31 -16.84 -21.17
CA PRO A 23 -6.31 -17.83 -20.82
C PRO A 23 -6.05 -18.37 -19.40
N PHE A 24 -6.46 -17.60 -18.39
CA PHE A 24 -6.32 -18.00 -16.99
C PHE A 24 -7.55 -18.75 -16.46
N GLY A 25 -8.53 -19.06 -17.33
CA GLY A 25 -9.75 -19.77 -16.97
C GLY A 25 -10.65 -19.06 -15.94
N LEU A 26 -10.26 -17.86 -15.49
CA LEU A 26 -11.01 -17.08 -14.51
C LEU A 26 -12.24 -16.46 -15.17
N LYS A 27 -13.42 -16.93 -14.78
CA LYS A 27 -14.68 -16.29 -15.14
C LYS A 27 -14.77 -14.92 -14.46
N LEU A 28 -15.35 -13.93 -15.12
CA LEU A 28 -15.58 -12.58 -14.60
C LEU A 28 -16.21 -12.60 -13.19
N GLY A 29 -17.11 -13.55 -12.93
CA GLY A 29 -17.70 -13.76 -11.61
C GLY A 29 -16.72 -14.18 -10.51
N ALA A 30 -15.59 -14.81 -10.86
CA ALA A 30 -14.54 -15.14 -9.87
C ALA A 30 -13.75 -13.89 -9.48
N ILE A 31 -13.44 -13.03 -10.45
CA ILE A 31 -12.80 -11.73 -10.20
C ILE A 31 -13.70 -10.85 -9.33
N ALA A 32 -15.01 -10.79 -9.63
CA ALA A 32 -15.97 -10.03 -8.81
C ALA A 32 -16.03 -10.54 -7.36
N ARG A 33 -16.05 -11.87 -7.14
CA ARG A 33 -16.02 -12.44 -5.78
C ARG A 33 -14.71 -12.14 -5.06
N ALA A 34 -13.57 -12.26 -5.75
CA ALA A 34 -12.27 -11.93 -5.17
C ALA A 34 -12.20 -10.45 -4.76
N ARG A 35 -12.73 -9.55 -5.58
CA ARG A 35 -12.89 -8.12 -5.28
C ARG A 35 -13.65 -7.88 -3.99
N ILE A 36 -14.83 -8.50 -3.83
CA ILE A 36 -15.66 -8.37 -2.63
C ILE A 36 -14.91 -8.92 -1.39
N ALA A 37 -14.24 -10.06 -1.53
CA ALA A 37 -13.48 -10.65 -0.43
C ALA A 37 -12.32 -9.76 0.03
N VAL A 38 -11.59 -9.12 -0.90
CA VAL A 38 -10.55 -8.14 -0.56
C VAL A 38 -11.13 -6.95 0.18
N GLN A 39 -12.24 -6.40 -0.31
CA GLN A 39 -12.92 -5.27 0.35
C GLN A 39 -13.34 -5.60 1.79
N GLN A 40 -13.97 -6.75 1.99
CA GLN A 40 -14.39 -7.17 3.32
C GLN A 40 -13.19 -7.29 4.29
N LYS A 41 -12.09 -7.88 3.83
CA LYS A 41 -10.86 -7.97 4.63
C LYS A 41 -10.26 -6.61 4.96
N LEU A 42 -10.26 -5.67 3.99
CA LEU A 42 -9.77 -4.32 4.22
C LEU A 42 -10.60 -3.55 5.26
N LEU A 43 -11.93 -3.68 5.20
CA LEU A 43 -12.84 -3.04 6.15
C LEU A 43 -12.74 -3.62 7.57
N LEU A 44 -12.31 -4.87 7.71
CA LEU A 44 -12.09 -5.52 9.01
C LEU A 44 -10.71 -5.24 9.62
N LEU A 45 -9.84 -4.49 8.93
CA LEU A 45 -8.54 -4.12 9.48
C LEU A 45 -8.70 -3.12 10.62
N GLN A 46 -8.46 -3.59 11.83
CA GLN A 46 -8.43 -2.75 13.02
C GLN A 46 -7.28 -1.75 12.98
N THR A 47 -7.46 -0.59 13.60
CA THR A 47 -6.38 0.37 13.79
C THR A 47 -5.32 -0.16 14.78
N ALA A 48 -4.13 0.40 14.77
CA ALA A 48 -3.09 0.02 15.73
C ALA A 48 -3.52 0.27 17.18
N ASP A 49 -4.34 1.30 17.41
CA ASP A 49 -4.87 1.64 18.73
C ASP A 49 -5.91 0.62 19.21
N GLU A 50 -6.80 0.16 18.31
CA GLU A 50 -7.78 -0.89 18.60
C GLU A 50 -7.14 -2.25 18.92
N LEU A 51 -5.97 -2.52 18.34
CA LEU A 51 -5.20 -3.75 18.61
C LEU A 51 -4.48 -3.71 19.96
N ASN A 52 -4.62 -2.64 20.77
CA ASN A 52 -3.93 -2.47 22.05
C ASN A 52 -2.42 -2.77 21.94
N ILE A 53 -1.79 -2.39 20.84
CA ILE A 53 -0.35 -2.52 20.70
C ILE A 53 0.28 -1.62 21.74
N PRO A 54 0.91 -2.17 22.81
CA PRO A 54 1.24 -1.41 24.00
C PRO A 54 2.18 -0.26 23.67
N SER A 55 1.65 0.95 23.80
CA SER A 55 2.43 2.19 23.73
C SER A 55 2.81 2.60 25.14
N SER A 56 3.98 2.20 25.57
CA SER A 56 4.53 2.55 26.90
C SER A 56 5.12 3.94 26.97
N SER A 57 4.86 4.82 26.01
CA SER A 57 5.39 6.19 25.98
C SER A 57 4.36 7.18 25.43
N THR A 58 4.40 8.40 25.93
CA THR A 58 3.59 9.55 25.51
C THR A 58 3.84 10.03 24.06
N LYS A 59 4.76 9.40 23.34
CA LYS A 59 5.03 9.69 21.93
C LYS A 59 4.44 8.58 21.05
N PRO A 60 3.83 8.92 19.89
CA PRO A 60 3.36 7.92 18.94
C PRO A 60 4.53 7.02 18.57
N LYS A 61 4.41 5.72 18.86
CA LYS A 61 5.42 4.74 18.44
C LYS A 61 5.32 4.51 16.93
N PRO A 62 6.48 4.45 16.28
CA PRO A 62 6.52 4.03 14.87
C PRO A 62 5.87 2.66 14.73
N ASN A 63 4.78 2.60 13.97
CA ASN A 63 4.00 1.38 13.79
C ASN A 63 3.89 1.04 12.30
N ILE A 64 4.74 0.12 11.86
CA ILE A 64 4.75 -0.34 10.47
C ILE A 64 3.42 -0.99 10.07
N TYR A 65 2.72 -1.62 11.03
CA TYR A 65 1.39 -2.18 10.78
C TYR A 65 0.41 -1.11 10.32
N GLU A 66 0.39 0.05 10.98
CA GLU A 66 -0.51 1.16 10.62
C GLU A 66 -0.17 1.73 9.24
N CYS A 67 1.12 1.84 8.91
CA CYS A 67 1.54 2.23 7.57
C CYS A 67 1.07 1.24 6.50
N CYS A 68 1.25 -0.07 6.73
CA CYS A 68 0.74 -1.11 5.83
C CYS A 68 -0.79 -1.07 5.70
N ARG A 69 -1.51 -0.87 6.82
CA ARG A 69 -2.97 -0.78 6.83
C ARG A 69 -3.47 0.40 6.01
N LEU A 70 -2.89 1.59 6.21
CA LEU A 70 -3.25 2.79 5.46
C LEU A 70 -2.95 2.63 3.98
N THR A 71 -1.81 2.05 3.62
CA THR A 71 -1.44 1.78 2.23
C THR A 71 -2.41 0.79 1.58
N ALA A 72 -2.79 -0.27 2.27
CA ALA A 72 -3.77 -1.24 1.80
C ALA A 72 -5.16 -0.59 1.59
N LEU A 73 -5.57 0.33 2.48
CA LEU A 73 -6.81 1.10 2.31
C LEU A 73 -6.74 2.05 1.11
N ILE A 74 -5.62 2.74 0.90
CA ILE A 74 -5.40 3.58 -0.30
C ILE A 74 -5.54 2.74 -1.57
N TYR A 75 -4.89 1.57 -1.62
CA TYR A 75 -5.04 0.64 -2.73
C TYR A 75 -6.49 0.16 -2.90
N GLY A 76 -7.15 -0.17 -1.80
CA GLY A 76 -8.56 -0.58 -1.78
C GLY A 76 -9.48 0.47 -2.39
N VAL A 77 -9.34 1.73 -2.00
CA VAL A 77 -10.20 2.83 -2.47
C VAL A 77 -9.81 3.29 -3.88
N GLY A 78 -8.51 3.32 -4.21
CA GLY A 78 -8.03 3.82 -5.48
C GLY A 78 -8.09 2.81 -6.63
N VAL A 79 -7.90 1.51 -6.34
CA VAL A 79 -7.75 0.46 -7.36
C VAL A 79 -8.85 -0.59 -7.29
N VAL A 80 -9.06 -1.19 -6.11
CA VAL A 80 -10.01 -2.31 -5.97
C VAL A 80 -11.45 -1.84 -6.10
N PHE A 81 -11.77 -0.72 -5.44
CA PHE A 81 -13.09 -0.11 -5.43
C PHE A 81 -13.00 1.40 -5.67
N PRO A 82 -12.69 1.82 -6.91
CA PRO A 82 -12.70 3.25 -7.22
C PRO A 82 -14.12 3.78 -7.03
N VAL A 83 -14.33 4.46 -5.89
CA VAL A 83 -15.62 5.08 -5.57
C VAL A 83 -15.65 6.48 -6.18
N PRO A 84 -16.68 6.84 -6.94
CA PRO A 84 -16.87 8.22 -7.40
C PRO A 84 -16.80 9.18 -6.20
N ASN A 85 -16.09 10.28 -6.34
CA ASN A 85 -15.90 11.31 -5.29
C ASN A 85 -15.11 10.85 -4.04
N SER A 86 -14.32 9.76 -4.13
CA SER A 86 -13.45 9.33 -3.03
C SER A 86 -12.19 10.20 -2.85
N HIS A 87 -12.07 11.29 -3.60
CA HIS A 87 -10.87 12.14 -3.59
C HIS A 87 -10.51 12.66 -2.18
N SER A 88 -11.49 13.16 -1.44
CA SER A 88 -11.27 13.63 -0.06
C SER A 88 -10.84 12.51 0.89
N VAL A 89 -11.40 11.31 0.73
CA VAL A 89 -11.01 10.13 1.53
C VAL A 89 -9.58 9.71 1.21
N LEU A 90 -9.22 9.67 -0.08
CA LEU A 90 -7.85 9.37 -0.49
C LEU A 90 -6.85 10.40 0.03
N GLN A 91 -7.16 11.69 -0.05
CA GLN A 91 -6.31 12.75 0.49
C GLN A 91 -6.07 12.59 1.99
N GLU A 92 -7.11 12.29 2.77
CA GLU A 92 -6.99 12.06 4.20
C GLU A 92 -6.13 10.82 4.51
N LEU A 93 -6.35 9.71 3.80
CA LEU A 93 -5.54 8.50 3.95
C LEU A 93 -4.06 8.77 3.61
N VAL A 94 -3.80 9.53 2.56
CA VAL A 94 -2.44 9.93 2.15
C VAL A 94 -1.76 10.76 3.24
N ARG A 95 -2.45 11.76 3.82
CA ARG A 95 -1.90 12.58 4.91
C ARG A 95 -1.59 11.73 6.14
N ARG A 96 -2.49 10.84 6.53
CA ARG A 96 -2.25 9.90 7.63
C ARG A 96 -1.07 8.99 7.36
N LEU A 97 -0.96 8.47 6.14
CA LEU A 97 0.18 7.64 5.75
C LEU A 97 1.49 8.42 5.83
N MET A 98 1.52 9.66 5.31
CA MET A 98 2.69 10.53 5.38
C MET A 98 3.14 10.75 6.84
N VAL A 99 2.20 11.06 7.74
CA VAL A 99 2.48 11.24 9.18
C VAL A 99 2.99 9.92 9.79
N ALA A 100 2.34 8.80 9.51
CA ALA A 100 2.72 7.50 10.05
C ALA A 100 4.12 7.08 9.60
N ILE A 101 4.46 7.25 8.32
CA ILE A 101 5.82 6.99 7.79
C ILE A 101 6.83 7.99 8.38
N GLY A 102 6.44 9.26 8.54
CA GLY A 102 7.32 10.31 9.11
C GLY A 102 7.75 10.04 10.54
N VAL A 103 6.97 9.27 11.31
CA VAL A 103 7.32 8.83 12.68
C VAL A 103 8.22 7.60 12.65
N LEU A 104 8.23 6.82 11.55
CA LEU A 104 9.13 5.69 11.39
C LEU A 104 10.56 6.20 11.17
N ASP A 105 11.51 5.63 11.90
CA ASP A 105 12.93 5.83 11.55
C ASP A 105 13.28 4.94 10.33
N ILE A 106 12.85 5.38 9.15
CA ILE A 106 13.06 4.64 7.90
C ILE A 106 14.56 4.41 7.60
N ARG A 107 15.44 5.19 8.24
CA ARG A 107 16.89 5.08 8.08
C ARG A 107 17.46 3.86 8.82
N SER A 108 16.80 3.43 9.87
CA SER A 108 17.19 2.25 10.66
C SER A 108 16.69 0.94 10.03
N PHE A 109 15.79 0.99 9.04
CA PHE A 109 15.27 -0.21 8.41
C PHE A 109 16.33 -0.91 7.56
N GLY A 110 16.46 -2.23 7.76
CA GLY A 110 17.28 -3.09 6.93
C GLY A 110 16.73 -3.20 5.49
N VAL A 111 17.54 -3.76 4.62
CA VAL A 111 17.18 -4.01 3.21
C VAL A 111 15.89 -4.85 3.10
N GLU A 112 15.65 -5.73 4.08
CA GLU A 112 14.47 -6.61 4.16
C GLU A 112 13.13 -5.86 4.16
N LEU A 113 13.08 -4.68 4.78
CA LEU A 113 11.89 -3.84 4.80
C LEU A 113 11.84 -2.80 3.67
N GLY A 114 12.90 -2.73 2.88
CA GLY A 114 13.00 -1.78 1.77
C GLY A 114 11.90 -1.94 0.73
N GLY A 115 11.54 -3.18 0.39
CA GLY A 115 10.44 -3.47 -0.53
C GLY A 115 9.07 -3.01 0.00
N VAL A 116 8.81 -3.22 1.30
CA VAL A 116 7.56 -2.75 1.95
C VAL A 116 7.49 -1.22 1.93
N LEU A 117 8.60 -0.54 2.23
CA LEU A 117 8.68 0.92 2.16
C LEU A 117 8.47 1.42 0.73
N LEU A 118 9.10 0.77 -0.25
CA LEU A 118 8.93 1.11 -1.66
C LEU A 118 7.44 1.03 -2.06
N TRP A 119 6.78 -0.07 -1.70
CA TRP A 119 5.35 -0.27 -1.95
C TRP A 119 4.49 0.84 -1.31
N MET A 120 4.73 1.19 -0.05
CA MET A 120 4.00 2.26 0.65
C MET A 120 4.22 3.62 -0.02
N LEU A 121 5.46 3.95 -0.37
CA LEU A 121 5.82 5.24 -0.94
C LEU A 121 5.32 5.40 -2.37
N VAL A 122 5.35 4.35 -3.18
CA VAL A 122 4.81 4.36 -4.54
C VAL A 122 3.29 4.56 -4.51
N LEU A 123 2.56 3.76 -3.71
CA LEU A 123 1.10 3.89 -3.64
C LEU A 123 0.67 5.23 -3.02
N GLY A 124 1.36 5.69 -1.97
CA GLY A 124 1.12 7.01 -1.39
C GLY A 124 1.39 8.13 -2.39
N GLY A 125 2.47 8.05 -3.17
CA GLY A 125 2.82 9.03 -4.21
C GLY A 125 1.85 9.06 -5.39
N ILE A 126 1.33 7.89 -5.81
CA ILE A 126 0.28 7.80 -6.83
C ILE A 126 -1.02 8.41 -6.32
N ALA A 127 -1.43 8.06 -5.10
CA ALA A 127 -2.66 8.59 -4.51
C ALA A 127 -2.57 10.10 -4.19
N ALA A 128 -1.35 10.64 -4.09
CA ALA A 128 -1.07 12.06 -3.86
C ALA A 128 -0.93 12.87 -5.16
N LEU A 129 -1.38 12.38 -6.31
CA LEU A 129 -1.07 12.97 -7.64
C LEU A 129 -1.37 14.46 -7.71
N ASP A 130 -2.49 14.91 -7.14
CA ASP A 130 -3.00 16.28 -7.26
C ASP A 130 -2.91 17.07 -5.94
N ILE A 131 -2.07 16.64 -4.99
CA ILE A 131 -1.90 17.30 -3.70
C ILE A 131 -0.42 17.56 -3.37
N PRO A 132 -0.12 18.58 -2.51
CA PRO A 132 1.25 18.98 -2.18
C PRO A 132 2.10 17.86 -1.57
N GLU A 133 1.47 16.95 -0.86
CA GLU A 133 2.11 15.80 -0.18
C GLU A 133 2.90 14.90 -1.14
N ARG A 134 2.60 14.95 -2.45
CA ARG A 134 3.31 14.20 -3.48
C ARG A 134 4.83 14.43 -3.47
N HIS A 135 5.26 15.68 -3.28
CA HIS A 135 6.68 16.02 -3.24
C HIS A 135 7.39 15.32 -2.09
N TRP A 136 6.73 15.18 -0.96
CA TRP A 136 7.28 14.46 0.19
C TRP A 136 7.48 12.98 -0.15
N PHE A 137 6.45 12.30 -0.71
CA PHE A 137 6.55 10.89 -1.13
C PHE A 137 7.65 10.69 -2.16
N ALA A 138 7.75 11.57 -3.16
CA ALA A 138 8.80 11.50 -4.18
C ALA A 138 10.20 11.62 -3.57
N SER A 139 10.40 12.52 -2.60
CA SER A 139 11.68 12.70 -1.92
C SER A 139 12.07 11.47 -1.09
N GLN A 140 11.11 10.87 -0.35
CA GLN A 140 11.37 9.65 0.40
C GLN A 140 11.63 8.46 -0.53
N LEU A 141 10.89 8.35 -1.63
CA LEU A 141 11.07 7.31 -2.63
C LEU A 141 12.47 7.38 -3.26
N ALA A 142 12.91 8.56 -3.67
CA ALA A 142 14.25 8.77 -4.23
C ALA A 142 15.35 8.31 -3.26
N TRP A 143 15.19 8.61 -1.97
CA TRP A 143 16.11 8.17 -0.94
C TRP A 143 16.12 6.63 -0.76
N VAL A 144 14.94 5.99 -0.74
CA VAL A 144 14.82 4.52 -0.58
C VAL A 144 15.41 3.82 -1.81
N VAL A 145 15.10 4.27 -3.02
CA VAL A 145 15.61 3.73 -4.29
C VAL A 145 17.14 3.79 -4.31
N GLY A 146 17.72 4.96 -3.97
CA GLY A 146 19.18 5.11 -3.90
C GLY A 146 19.83 4.19 -2.87
N ARG A 147 19.17 3.97 -1.71
CA ARG A 147 19.70 3.07 -0.66
C ARG A 147 19.61 1.60 -1.05
N LEU A 148 18.59 1.20 -1.82
CA LEU A 148 18.43 -0.17 -2.30
C LEU A 148 19.28 -0.48 -3.53
N GLY A 149 19.96 0.52 -4.11
CA GLY A 149 20.75 0.35 -5.33
C GLY A 149 19.87 -0.01 -6.53
N ILE A 150 18.66 0.53 -6.60
CA ILE A 150 17.74 0.30 -7.71
C ILE A 150 18.05 1.31 -8.80
N ASP A 151 18.55 0.82 -9.95
CA ASP A 151 19.01 1.67 -11.05
C ASP A 151 18.01 1.77 -12.19
N ASP A 152 17.00 0.91 -12.23
CA ASP A 152 15.98 0.89 -13.27
C ASP A 152 14.56 0.63 -12.73
N TRP A 153 13.57 0.96 -13.57
CA TRP A 153 12.16 0.79 -13.24
C TRP A 153 11.72 -0.67 -13.19
N GLY A 154 12.37 -1.55 -13.95
CA GLY A 154 12.06 -2.98 -13.95
C GLY A 154 12.27 -3.60 -12.57
N CYS A 155 13.35 -3.24 -11.87
CA CYS A 155 13.58 -3.66 -10.49
C CYS A 155 12.48 -3.18 -9.53
N VAL A 156 11.95 -1.95 -9.74
CA VAL A 156 10.82 -1.44 -8.96
C VAL A 156 9.58 -2.28 -9.21
N GLU A 157 9.27 -2.59 -10.48
CA GLU A 157 8.12 -3.41 -10.86
C GLU A 157 8.21 -4.83 -10.28
N ASP A 158 9.38 -5.45 -10.29
CA ASP A 158 9.60 -6.77 -9.72
C ASP A 158 9.35 -6.77 -8.20
N ILE A 159 9.88 -5.77 -7.49
CA ILE A 159 9.66 -5.61 -6.05
C ILE A 159 8.18 -5.39 -5.77
N LEU A 160 7.53 -4.46 -6.47
CA LEU A 160 6.10 -4.19 -6.30
C LEU A 160 5.24 -5.42 -6.63
N GLY A 161 5.61 -6.16 -7.67
CA GLY A 161 4.94 -7.41 -8.06
C GLY A 161 5.00 -8.50 -6.99
N SER A 162 5.96 -8.44 -6.06
CA SER A 162 6.02 -9.36 -4.92
C SER A 162 4.99 -9.03 -3.83
N PHE A 163 4.40 -7.82 -3.82
CA PHE A 163 3.37 -7.36 -2.88
C PHE A 163 1.99 -7.27 -3.51
N LEU A 164 1.92 -7.23 -4.83
CA LEU A 164 0.72 -7.05 -5.65
C LEU A 164 0.55 -8.21 -6.61
#